data_75c53f4c0dbd22ccb41f4a29c6b64ec9
#
_entry.id   75c53f4c0dbd22ccb41f4a29c6b64ec9
#
_cell.length_a   1.000
_cell.length_b   1.000
_cell.length_c   1.000
_cell.angle_alpha   90.00
_cell.angle_beta   90.00
_cell.angle_gamma   90.00
#
_symmetry.space_group_name_H-M   'P 1'
#
loop_
_entity.id
_entity.type
_entity.pdbx_description
1 polymer ?
#
loop_
_entity_poly.entity_id
_entity_poly.type
_entity_poly.pdbx_seq_one_letter_code
_entity_poly.pdbx_strand_id
1 'polypeptide(L)'
;GREKDMIRGLDVRTGVLPRTHGSALFTRGETQALVTATLGTARDAQVLDELMGERTDTFLFHYNFPPYSVGETGMVGSPKRREIGHGRLAKRGVLAVMPDMDKFPYTVRVVSEITESNGSSSMASVCGASLALMDAGVPIKAAVAGIAMGLVKEGDNYVVLSDILGDEDHLGDMDFKVAGSRDGISALQMDIKIEGITKEIMQVALNQAK
;
A
#
# COMPACT_ATOMS: atom_id res chain seq x y z
N GLY A 1 -1.65 26.70 1.51
CA GLY A 1 -1.60 25.38 0.89
C GLY A 1 -0.41 24.59 1.41
N ARG A 2 -0.40 23.31 1.13
CA ARG A 2 0.71 22.42 1.49
C ARG A 2 1.88 22.60 0.52
N GLU A 3 3.13 22.54 1.01
CA GLU A 3 4.31 22.52 0.16
C GLU A 3 4.32 21.25 -0.71
N LYS A 4 4.90 21.34 -1.91
CA LYS A 4 4.92 20.29 -2.93
C LYS A 4 5.58 18.97 -2.50
N ASP A 5 6.51 19.03 -1.59
CA ASP A 5 7.30 17.92 -1.05
C ASP A 5 6.88 17.52 0.38
N MET A 6 5.82 18.14 0.90
CA MET A 6 5.34 17.91 2.26
C MET A 6 4.38 16.71 2.31
N ILE A 7 4.62 15.80 3.25
CA ILE A 7 3.69 14.73 3.61
C ILE A 7 2.69 15.27 4.63
N ARG A 8 1.43 14.84 4.53
CA ARG A 8 0.40 15.16 5.54
C ARG A 8 0.77 14.60 6.90
N GLY A 9 0.16 15.15 7.95
CA GLY A 9 0.36 14.70 9.32
C GLY A 9 0.15 13.19 9.47
N LEU A 10 1.09 12.53 10.15
CA LEU A 10 1.04 11.10 10.42
C LEU A 10 0.63 10.85 11.87
N ASP A 11 -0.32 9.95 12.10
CA ASP A 11 -0.60 9.32 13.39
C ASP A 11 -0.51 7.81 13.20
N VAL A 12 0.44 7.18 13.87
CA VAL A 12 0.77 5.77 13.72
C VAL A 12 0.72 5.08 15.07
N ARG A 13 -0.10 4.04 15.16
CA ARG A 13 -0.29 3.25 16.38
C ARG A 13 -0.20 1.77 16.08
N THR A 14 0.46 1.01 16.94
CA THR A 14 0.52 -0.46 16.89
C THR A 14 -0.16 -1.07 18.10
N GLY A 15 -0.49 -2.35 18.05
CA GLY A 15 -1.12 -3.06 19.15
C GLY A 15 -2.51 -2.52 19.51
N VAL A 16 -3.24 -1.98 18.51
CA VAL A 16 -4.54 -1.32 18.73
C VAL A 16 -5.68 -2.31 18.98
N LEU A 17 -5.55 -3.55 18.55
CA LEU A 17 -6.53 -4.62 18.74
C LEU A 17 -5.95 -5.70 19.65
N PRO A 18 -6.55 -5.95 20.84
CA PRO A 18 -5.93 -6.79 21.86
C PRO A 18 -5.95 -8.30 21.57
N ARG A 19 -6.74 -8.74 20.56
CA ARG A 19 -6.91 -10.17 20.24
C ARG A 19 -6.25 -10.60 18.93
N THR A 20 -5.73 -9.67 18.15
CA THR A 20 -4.98 -9.98 16.92
C THR A 20 -3.54 -10.31 17.26
N HIS A 21 -2.86 -11.07 16.40
CA HIS A 21 -1.43 -11.32 16.59
C HIS A 21 -0.61 -10.05 16.39
N GLY A 22 -0.97 -9.24 15.40
CA GLY A 22 -0.46 -7.88 15.22
C GLY A 22 -1.52 -6.97 14.63
N SER A 23 -1.46 -5.69 14.97
CA SER A 23 -2.35 -4.67 14.43
C SER A 23 -1.69 -3.30 14.38
N ALA A 24 -2.11 -2.51 13.41
CA ALA A 24 -1.70 -1.12 13.29
C ALA A 24 -2.85 -0.25 12.80
N LEU A 25 -2.93 0.95 13.33
CA LEU A 25 -3.76 2.02 12.80
C LEU A 25 -2.81 3.05 12.19
N PHE A 26 -2.83 3.15 10.87
CA PHE A 26 -2.04 4.11 10.12
C PHE A 26 -2.93 5.21 9.59
N THR A 27 -2.64 6.44 10.00
CA THR A 27 -3.37 7.62 9.56
C THR A 27 -2.40 8.60 8.91
N ARG A 28 -2.74 9.08 7.70
CA ARG A 28 -2.02 10.10 6.97
C ARG A 28 -3.03 11.15 6.48
N GLY A 29 -3.13 12.27 7.20
CA GLY A 29 -4.18 13.25 6.97
C GLY A 29 -5.56 12.61 7.04
N GLU A 30 -6.33 12.68 5.97
CA GLU A 30 -7.68 12.13 5.82
C GLU A 30 -7.68 10.71 5.19
N THR A 31 -6.60 9.97 5.35
CA THR A 31 -6.52 8.57 4.91
C THR A 31 -6.11 7.69 6.08
N GLN A 32 -6.96 6.73 6.41
CA GLN A 32 -6.75 5.85 7.55
C GLN A 32 -6.96 4.38 7.15
N ALA A 33 -6.03 3.52 7.56
CA ALA A 33 -6.09 2.08 7.39
C ALA A 33 -5.91 1.37 8.75
N LEU A 34 -6.86 0.54 9.10
CA LEU A 34 -6.72 -0.42 10.20
C LEU A 34 -6.23 -1.73 9.61
N VAL A 35 -5.01 -2.12 9.97
CA VAL A 35 -4.36 -3.29 9.40
C VAL A 35 -4.08 -4.33 10.48
N THR A 36 -4.44 -5.58 10.19
CA THR A 36 -4.21 -6.71 11.08
C THR A 36 -3.34 -7.76 10.41
N ALA A 37 -2.49 -8.41 11.19
CA ALA A 37 -1.70 -9.56 10.77
C ALA A 37 -2.06 -10.77 11.63
N THR A 38 -2.33 -11.90 10.96
CA THR A 38 -2.65 -13.17 11.60
C THR A 38 -1.68 -14.23 11.12
N LEU A 39 -1.16 -15.03 12.05
CA LEU A 39 -0.32 -16.18 11.78
C LEU A 39 -1.16 -17.45 11.87
N GLY A 40 -1.14 -18.22 10.80
CA GLY A 40 -1.84 -19.49 10.69
C GLY A 40 -0.88 -20.65 10.47
N THR A 41 -1.43 -21.83 10.34
CA THR A 41 -0.71 -23.07 10.02
C THR A 41 -0.57 -23.25 8.50
N ALA A 42 0.16 -24.26 8.07
CA ALA A 42 0.26 -24.62 6.64
C ALA A 42 -1.12 -24.98 6.02
N ARG A 43 -2.10 -25.41 6.84
CA ARG A 43 -3.45 -25.75 6.38
C ARG A 43 -4.30 -24.51 6.02
N ASP A 44 -3.88 -23.34 6.53
CA ASP A 44 -4.56 -22.06 6.28
C ASP A 44 -4.06 -21.38 5.00
N ALA A 45 -3.06 -21.96 4.33
CA ALA A 45 -2.54 -21.48 3.07
C ALA A 45 -3.59 -21.61 1.96
N GLN A 46 -3.58 -20.65 1.03
CA GLN A 46 -4.49 -20.67 -0.11
C GLN A 46 -3.91 -21.56 -1.23
N VAL A 47 -4.68 -22.52 -1.68
CA VAL A 47 -4.36 -23.29 -2.89
C VAL A 47 -4.93 -22.53 -4.10
N LEU A 48 -4.06 -22.23 -5.05
CA LEU A 48 -4.40 -21.57 -6.32
C LEU A 48 -4.26 -22.61 -7.42
N ASP A 49 -5.37 -22.88 -8.12
CA ASP A 49 -5.38 -23.71 -9.33
C ASP A 49 -5.08 -22.81 -10.55
N GLU A 50 -3.87 -22.91 -11.07
CA GLU A 50 -3.38 -22.13 -12.19
C GLU A 50 -3.18 -23.03 -13.42
N LEU A 51 -3.12 -22.44 -14.62
CA LEU A 51 -2.91 -23.19 -15.88
C LEU A 51 -1.65 -24.08 -15.88
N MET A 52 -0.65 -23.71 -15.10
CA MET A 52 0.61 -24.46 -14.97
C MET A 52 0.61 -25.45 -13.80
N GLY A 53 -0.51 -25.63 -13.12
CA GLY A 53 -0.69 -26.50 -11.97
C GLY A 53 -1.04 -25.77 -10.69
N GLU A 54 -1.21 -26.54 -9.62
CA GLU A 54 -1.55 -25.99 -8.30
C GLU A 54 -0.34 -25.28 -7.67
N ARG A 55 -0.60 -24.12 -7.06
CA ARG A 55 0.37 -23.38 -6.28
C ARG A 55 -0.22 -23.03 -4.91
N THR A 56 0.58 -23.17 -3.88
CA THR A 56 0.21 -22.76 -2.52
C THR A 56 0.73 -21.37 -2.22
N ASP A 57 -0.15 -20.49 -1.77
CA ASP A 57 0.18 -19.13 -1.33
C ASP A 57 0.09 -19.05 0.19
N THR A 58 1.23 -18.80 0.83
CA THR A 58 1.37 -18.70 2.29
C THR A 58 1.36 -17.28 2.81
N PHE A 59 1.34 -16.29 1.91
CA PHE A 59 1.20 -14.88 2.26
C PHE A 59 -0.05 -14.28 1.62
N LEU A 60 -1.08 -14.09 2.41
CA LEU A 60 -2.38 -13.56 1.98
C LEU A 60 -2.50 -12.09 2.34
N PHE A 61 -2.94 -11.27 1.40
CA PHE A 61 -3.18 -9.85 1.61
C PHE A 61 -4.56 -9.46 1.09
N HIS A 62 -5.44 -9.06 2.00
CA HIS A 62 -6.80 -8.64 1.69
C HIS A 62 -6.97 -7.15 1.98
N TYR A 63 -7.53 -6.45 1.01
CA TYR A 63 -7.77 -5.01 1.06
C TYR A 63 -9.27 -4.77 0.90
N ASN A 64 -9.86 -4.07 1.85
CA ASN A 64 -11.27 -3.73 1.86
C ASN A 64 -11.45 -2.21 1.84
N PHE A 65 -12.25 -1.75 0.90
CA PHE A 65 -12.57 -0.34 0.69
C PHE A 65 -14.09 -0.13 0.74
N PRO A 66 -14.68 -0.08 1.93
CA PRO A 66 -16.12 0.09 2.07
C PRO A 66 -16.56 1.50 1.66
N PRO A 67 -17.81 1.68 1.21
CA PRO A 67 -18.32 2.98 0.76
C PRO A 67 -18.18 4.10 1.79
N TYR A 68 -18.36 3.78 3.06
CA TYR A 68 -18.26 4.78 4.14
C TYR A 68 -16.87 5.44 4.23
N SER A 69 -15.81 4.78 3.74
CA SER A 69 -14.45 5.34 3.75
C SER A 69 -14.30 6.62 2.94
N VAL A 70 -15.22 6.87 2.03
CA VAL A 70 -15.33 8.10 1.23
C VAL A 70 -16.64 8.85 1.47
N GLY A 71 -17.32 8.57 2.59
CA GLY A 71 -18.57 9.21 2.95
C GLY A 71 -19.79 8.81 2.12
N GLU A 72 -19.69 7.71 1.37
CA GLU A 72 -20.79 7.19 0.56
C GLU A 72 -21.60 6.12 1.30
N THR A 73 -22.87 5.98 0.90
CA THR A 73 -23.72 4.85 1.28
C THR A 73 -23.66 3.79 0.19
N GLY A 74 -23.68 2.52 0.58
CA GLY A 74 -23.66 1.43 -0.39
C GLY A 74 -23.61 0.06 0.25
N MET A 75 -23.82 -0.97 -0.56
CA MET A 75 -23.69 -2.35 -0.09
C MET A 75 -22.21 -2.72 0.12
N VAL A 76 -21.93 -3.27 1.29
CA VAL A 76 -20.68 -3.95 1.59
C VAL A 76 -20.81 -5.41 1.15
N GLY A 77 -20.01 -5.83 0.20
CA GLY A 77 -20.08 -7.17 -0.39
C GLY A 77 -18.70 -7.70 -0.76
N SER A 78 -18.66 -8.59 -1.74
CA SER A 78 -17.40 -9.14 -2.24
C SER A 78 -16.50 -8.06 -2.83
N PRO A 79 -15.16 -8.17 -2.68
CA PRO A 79 -14.22 -7.20 -3.23
C PRO A 79 -14.39 -7.00 -4.74
N LYS A 80 -14.40 -5.75 -5.17
CA LYS A 80 -14.46 -5.36 -6.57
C LYS A 80 -13.06 -5.43 -7.19
N ARG A 81 -12.97 -5.34 -8.53
CA ARG A 81 -11.69 -5.37 -9.27
C ARG A 81 -10.67 -4.35 -8.75
N ARG A 82 -11.13 -3.16 -8.39
CA ARG A 82 -10.27 -2.09 -7.85
C ARG A 82 -9.65 -2.51 -6.51
N GLU A 83 -10.44 -3.08 -5.62
CA GLU A 83 -9.95 -3.56 -4.31
C GLU A 83 -8.94 -4.70 -4.48
N ILE A 84 -9.22 -5.65 -5.38
CA ILE A 84 -8.29 -6.74 -5.71
C ILE A 84 -6.97 -6.18 -6.25
N GLY A 85 -7.02 -5.19 -7.16
CA GLY A 85 -5.83 -4.55 -7.73
C GLY A 85 -5.00 -3.81 -6.67
N HIS A 86 -5.65 -3.03 -5.81
CA HIS A 86 -4.99 -2.34 -4.69
C HIS A 86 -4.38 -3.32 -3.68
N GLY A 87 -5.08 -4.39 -3.34
CA GLY A 87 -4.56 -5.44 -2.48
C GLY A 87 -3.31 -6.13 -3.07
N ARG A 88 -3.33 -6.42 -4.37
CA ARG A 88 -2.18 -7.00 -5.07
C ARG A 88 -0.98 -6.05 -5.11
N LEU A 89 -1.21 -4.76 -5.31
CA LEU A 89 -0.13 -3.76 -5.27
C LEU A 89 0.48 -3.68 -3.87
N ALA A 90 -0.35 -3.59 -2.84
CA ALA A 90 0.10 -3.55 -1.45
C ALA A 90 0.86 -4.84 -1.06
N LYS A 91 0.34 -6.01 -1.47
CA LYS A 91 1.02 -7.30 -1.28
C LYS A 91 2.42 -7.30 -1.89
N ARG A 92 2.58 -6.84 -3.14
CA ARG A 92 3.88 -6.76 -3.82
C ARG A 92 4.84 -5.84 -3.06
N GLY A 93 4.35 -4.71 -2.54
CA GLY A 93 5.14 -3.78 -1.76
C GLY A 93 5.79 -4.43 -0.54
N VAL A 94 5.08 -5.31 0.12
CA VAL A 94 5.53 -5.99 1.36
C VAL A 94 6.23 -7.32 1.09
N LEU A 95 5.86 -8.03 0.03
CA LEU A 95 6.35 -9.38 -0.27
C LEU A 95 7.89 -9.47 -0.34
N ALA A 96 8.53 -8.43 -0.86
CA ALA A 96 9.99 -8.39 -1.02
C ALA A 96 10.75 -8.47 0.33
N VAL A 97 10.12 -8.05 1.42
CA VAL A 97 10.71 -8.05 2.77
C VAL A 97 10.21 -9.18 3.65
N MET A 98 9.30 -10.00 3.16
CA MET A 98 8.82 -11.16 3.90
C MET A 98 9.98 -12.11 4.21
N PRO A 99 9.96 -12.80 5.36
CA PRO A 99 10.97 -13.78 5.69
C PRO A 99 10.96 -14.94 4.70
N ASP A 100 12.05 -15.71 4.71
CA ASP A 100 12.09 -17.00 4.06
C ASP A 100 11.08 -17.93 4.76
N MET A 101 10.05 -18.34 4.00
CA MET A 101 8.94 -19.13 4.55
C MET A 101 9.34 -20.54 4.97
N ASP A 102 10.47 -21.05 4.48
CA ASP A 102 11.04 -22.32 4.95
C ASP A 102 11.59 -22.19 6.38
N LYS A 103 12.04 -20.98 6.74
CA LYS A 103 12.56 -20.67 8.09
C LYS A 103 11.49 -20.10 9.02
N PHE A 104 10.41 -19.60 8.45
CA PHE A 104 9.24 -19.06 9.15
C PHE A 104 7.96 -19.75 8.66
N PRO A 105 7.69 -20.98 9.11
CA PRO A 105 6.69 -21.87 8.52
C PRO A 105 5.26 -21.54 8.96
N TYR A 106 4.88 -20.28 8.86
CA TYR A 106 3.52 -19.81 9.12
C TYR A 106 2.86 -19.30 7.84
N THR A 107 1.58 -19.57 7.70
CA THR A 107 0.75 -18.80 6.77
C THR A 107 0.47 -17.44 7.40
N VAL A 108 0.78 -16.38 6.68
CA VAL A 108 0.58 -15.01 7.15
C VAL A 108 -0.57 -14.38 6.38
N ARG A 109 -1.60 -13.92 7.09
CA ARG A 109 -2.71 -13.20 6.50
C ARG A 109 -2.71 -11.75 6.99
N VAL A 110 -2.61 -10.81 6.07
CA VAL A 110 -2.79 -9.38 6.33
C VAL A 110 -4.16 -8.96 5.80
N VAL A 111 -4.91 -8.24 6.63
CA VAL A 111 -6.18 -7.61 6.24
C VAL A 111 -6.06 -6.11 6.49
N SER A 112 -6.30 -5.32 5.46
CA SER A 112 -6.35 -3.85 5.54
C SER A 112 -7.78 -3.37 5.34
N GLU A 113 -8.35 -2.81 6.38
CA GLU A 113 -9.64 -2.14 6.37
C GLU A 113 -9.44 -0.63 6.22
N ILE A 114 -9.89 -0.07 5.13
CA ILE A 114 -9.83 1.38 4.92
C ILE A 114 -11.02 2.03 5.59
N THR A 115 -10.74 2.85 6.60
CA THR A 115 -11.76 3.53 7.41
C THR A 115 -12.04 4.94 6.92
N GLU A 116 -11.05 5.59 6.30
CA GLU A 116 -11.17 6.89 5.67
C GLU A 116 -10.19 7.01 4.50
N SER A 117 -10.56 7.68 3.41
CA SER A 117 -9.70 7.81 2.25
C SER A 117 -9.85 9.15 1.52
N ASN A 118 -8.75 9.89 1.49
CA ASN A 118 -8.51 11.01 0.60
C ASN A 118 -7.04 11.02 0.19
N GLY A 119 -6.72 10.35 -0.91
CA GLY A 119 -5.36 10.02 -1.33
C GLY A 119 -5.08 8.53 -1.20
N SER A 120 -3.86 8.08 -1.51
CA SER A 120 -3.55 6.66 -1.68
C SER A 120 -3.78 5.79 -0.43
N SER A 121 -4.90 5.08 -0.40
CA SER A 121 -5.21 4.08 0.61
C SER A 121 -4.41 2.78 0.44
N SER A 122 -4.00 2.43 -0.78
CA SER A 122 -3.13 1.27 -1.01
C SER A 122 -1.74 1.47 -0.40
N MET A 123 -1.19 2.68 -0.45
CA MET A 123 0.10 2.98 0.18
C MET A 123 -0.04 3.10 1.69
N ALA A 124 -1.16 3.59 2.21
CA ALA A 124 -1.49 3.50 3.63
C ALA A 124 -1.54 2.03 4.10
N SER A 125 -2.10 1.14 3.28
CA SER A 125 -2.12 -0.31 3.55
C SER A 125 -0.72 -0.93 3.59
N VAL A 126 0.20 -0.49 2.73
CA VAL A 126 1.61 -0.93 2.77
C VAL A 126 2.26 -0.53 4.09
N CYS A 127 2.12 0.73 4.48
CA CYS A 127 2.68 1.25 5.73
C CYS A 127 2.09 0.52 6.95
N GLY A 128 0.77 0.40 6.99
CA GLY A 128 0.07 -0.31 8.07
C GLY A 128 0.41 -1.79 8.14
N ALA A 129 0.59 -2.46 6.99
CA ALA A 129 0.99 -3.86 6.94
C ALA A 129 2.41 -4.08 7.47
N SER A 130 3.36 -3.22 7.10
CA SER A 130 4.72 -3.26 7.65
C SER A 130 4.71 -3.18 9.17
N LEU A 131 3.91 -2.27 9.73
CA LEU A 131 3.76 -2.09 11.17
C LEU A 131 3.07 -3.29 11.85
N ALA A 132 1.96 -3.77 11.27
CA ALA A 132 1.20 -4.89 11.82
C ALA A 132 2.00 -6.21 11.80
N LEU A 133 2.82 -6.43 10.77
CA LEU A 133 3.71 -7.58 10.68
C LEU A 133 4.80 -7.53 11.75
N MET A 134 5.40 -6.36 11.98
CA MET A 134 6.37 -6.17 13.05
C MET A 134 5.74 -6.35 14.44
N ASP A 135 4.53 -5.83 14.65
CA ASP A 135 3.75 -5.99 15.88
C ASP A 135 3.41 -7.48 16.14
N ALA A 136 3.13 -8.25 15.07
CA ALA A 136 2.90 -9.70 15.16
C ALA A 136 4.17 -10.52 15.39
N GLY A 137 5.35 -9.90 15.42
CA GLY A 137 6.63 -10.59 15.55
C GLY A 137 7.11 -11.32 14.29
N VAL A 138 6.56 -11.00 13.12
CA VAL A 138 7.04 -11.53 11.84
C VAL A 138 8.43 -10.95 11.55
N PRO A 139 9.46 -11.77 11.34
CA PRO A 139 10.83 -11.28 11.12
C PRO A 139 11.01 -10.78 9.68
N ILE A 140 10.32 -9.68 9.32
CA ILE A 140 10.52 -9.03 8.02
C ILE A 140 11.95 -8.51 7.89
N LYS A 141 12.50 -8.57 6.68
CA LYS A 141 13.90 -8.20 6.41
C LYS A 141 14.18 -6.71 6.60
N ALA A 142 13.18 -5.88 6.36
CA ALA A 142 13.23 -4.42 6.54
C ALA A 142 11.82 -3.86 6.67
N ALA A 143 11.69 -2.69 7.30
CA ALA A 143 10.45 -1.93 7.26
C ALA A 143 10.19 -1.41 5.83
N VAL A 144 8.93 -1.41 5.41
CA VAL A 144 8.48 -0.92 4.11
C VAL A 144 7.53 0.25 4.31
N ALA A 145 7.68 1.27 3.51
CA ALA A 145 6.72 2.36 3.39
C ALA A 145 6.28 2.53 1.95
N GLY A 146 5.21 3.27 1.74
CA GLY A 146 4.71 3.60 0.41
C GLY A 146 4.10 4.99 0.37
N ILE A 147 4.21 5.64 -0.78
CA ILE A 147 3.70 6.98 -1.03
C ILE A 147 3.13 7.08 -2.44
N ALA A 148 2.14 7.95 -2.62
CA ALA A 148 1.65 8.34 -3.92
C ALA A 148 2.23 9.71 -4.30
N MET A 149 2.79 9.78 -5.48
CA MET A 149 3.40 10.95 -6.07
C MET A 149 2.60 11.38 -7.29
N GLY A 150 2.60 12.69 -7.56
CA GLY A 150 1.98 13.25 -8.75
C GLY A 150 2.94 14.13 -9.52
N LEU A 151 2.59 14.40 -10.77
CA LEU A 151 3.29 15.32 -11.64
C LEU A 151 2.28 16.26 -12.31
N VAL A 152 2.62 17.54 -12.32
CA VAL A 152 1.98 18.54 -13.18
C VAL A 152 3.04 19.10 -14.12
N LYS A 153 2.75 19.10 -15.43
CA LYS A 153 3.67 19.54 -16.46
C LYS A 153 3.00 20.56 -17.36
N GLU A 154 3.61 21.73 -17.52
CA GLU A 154 3.16 22.79 -18.41
C GLU A 154 4.33 23.23 -19.31
N GLY A 155 4.26 22.85 -20.58
CA GLY A 155 5.35 23.04 -21.53
C GLY A 155 6.62 22.31 -21.06
N ASP A 156 7.71 23.03 -20.87
CA ASP A 156 8.98 22.48 -20.37
C ASP A 156 9.10 22.50 -18.83
N ASN A 157 8.16 23.17 -18.17
CA ASN A 157 8.15 23.23 -16.71
C ASN A 157 7.37 22.04 -16.14
N TYR A 158 7.83 21.54 -15.01
CA TYR A 158 7.15 20.49 -14.28
C TYR A 158 7.31 20.64 -12.76
N VAL A 159 6.34 20.12 -12.03
CA VAL A 159 6.35 20.06 -10.56
C VAL A 159 5.97 18.65 -10.13
N VAL A 160 6.79 18.09 -9.24
CA VAL A 160 6.50 16.81 -8.58
C VAL A 160 5.82 17.09 -7.25
N LEU A 161 4.72 16.40 -7.00
CA LEU A 161 3.92 16.49 -5.78
C LEU A 161 4.08 15.22 -4.95
N SER A 162 4.36 15.38 -3.67
CA SER A 162 4.38 14.26 -2.70
C SER A 162 3.05 14.10 -2.02
N ASP A 163 2.68 12.86 -1.70
CA ASP A 163 1.48 12.51 -0.95
C ASP A 163 0.21 13.16 -1.52
N ILE A 164 -0.09 12.85 -2.77
CA ILE A 164 -1.18 13.46 -3.51
C ILE A 164 -2.56 13.09 -2.95
N LEU A 165 -3.47 14.05 -2.99
CA LEU A 165 -4.89 13.89 -2.72
C LEU A 165 -5.63 13.31 -3.93
N GLY A 166 -6.89 12.90 -3.73
CA GLY A 166 -7.72 12.38 -4.81
C GLY A 166 -7.91 13.36 -5.97
N ASP A 167 -8.08 14.65 -5.69
CA ASP A 167 -8.20 15.68 -6.71
C ASP A 167 -6.87 15.89 -7.47
N GLU A 168 -5.75 15.86 -6.77
CA GLU A 168 -4.41 15.96 -7.37
C GLU A 168 -4.07 14.74 -8.25
N ASP A 169 -4.54 13.54 -7.87
CA ASP A 169 -4.48 12.33 -8.68
C ASP A 169 -5.31 12.47 -9.97
N HIS A 170 -6.53 12.97 -9.83
CA HIS A 170 -7.45 13.11 -10.97
C HIS A 170 -7.02 14.20 -11.96
N LEU A 171 -6.54 15.32 -11.48
CA LEU A 171 -6.18 16.51 -12.29
C LEU A 171 -4.73 16.50 -12.74
N GLY A 172 -3.88 15.69 -12.14
CA GLY A 172 -2.45 15.59 -12.48
C GLY A 172 -2.20 14.93 -13.83
N ASP A 173 -1.03 15.19 -14.40
CA ASP A 173 -0.59 14.66 -15.71
C ASP A 173 0.02 13.25 -15.60
N MET A 174 0.53 12.92 -14.44
CA MET A 174 1.02 11.58 -14.09
C MET A 174 0.84 11.38 -12.59
N ASP A 175 0.47 10.19 -12.20
CA ASP A 175 0.59 9.72 -10.82
C ASP A 175 1.35 8.41 -10.77
N PHE A 176 2.07 8.19 -9.67
CA PHE A 176 2.65 6.90 -9.40
C PHE A 176 2.66 6.60 -7.90
N LYS A 177 2.51 5.33 -7.61
CA LYS A 177 2.58 4.77 -6.27
C LYS A 177 3.84 3.96 -6.17
N VAL A 178 4.67 4.29 -5.22
CA VAL A 178 5.94 3.63 -4.98
C VAL A 178 5.99 3.12 -3.55
N ALA A 179 6.39 1.86 -3.40
CA ALA A 179 6.66 1.25 -2.11
C ALA A 179 8.08 0.69 -2.08
N GLY A 180 8.70 0.71 -0.92
CA GLY A 180 10.03 0.17 -0.78
C GLY A 180 10.55 0.26 0.64
N SER A 181 11.73 -0.30 0.82
CA SER A 181 12.55 -0.18 2.01
C SER A 181 13.64 0.87 1.82
N ARG A 182 14.47 1.02 2.82
CA ARG A 182 15.68 1.87 2.74
C ARG A 182 16.64 1.40 1.64
N ASP A 183 16.63 0.11 1.30
CA ASP A 183 17.56 -0.52 0.36
C ASP A 183 17.09 -0.47 -1.09
N GLY A 184 15.79 -0.30 -1.33
CA GLY A 184 15.26 -0.22 -2.69
C GLY A 184 13.74 -0.27 -2.80
N ILE A 185 13.28 -0.11 -4.04
CA ILE A 185 11.87 -0.14 -4.41
C ILE A 185 11.40 -1.60 -4.51
N SER A 186 10.28 -1.90 -3.85
CA SER A 186 9.65 -3.23 -3.88
C SER A 186 8.43 -3.29 -4.81
N ALA A 187 7.75 -2.18 -5.00
CA ALA A 187 6.63 -2.07 -5.94
C ALA A 187 6.51 -0.66 -6.52
N LEU A 188 6.11 -0.60 -7.76
CA LEU A 188 5.82 0.63 -8.48
C LEU A 188 4.58 0.40 -9.35
N GLN A 189 3.65 1.34 -9.30
CA GLN A 189 2.54 1.46 -10.24
C GLN A 189 2.46 2.91 -10.72
N MET A 190 2.38 3.09 -12.03
CA MET A 190 2.38 4.41 -12.66
C MET A 190 1.21 4.51 -13.63
N ASP A 191 0.56 5.67 -13.64
CA ASP A 191 -0.43 6.08 -14.63
C ASP A 191 0.06 7.39 -15.28
N ILE A 192 0.32 7.33 -16.58
CA ILE A 192 0.80 8.46 -17.38
C ILE A 192 -0.31 8.88 -18.32
N LYS A 193 -0.77 10.13 -18.18
CA LYS A 193 -1.87 10.70 -18.94
C LYS A 193 -1.42 11.62 -20.08
N ILE A 194 -0.11 11.94 -20.14
CA ILE A 194 0.50 12.82 -21.13
C ILE A 194 1.72 12.17 -21.76
N GLU A 195 2.15 12.69 -22.91
CA GLU A 195 3.44 12.34 -23.52
C GLU A 195 4.59 13.16 -22.93
N GLY A 196 5.82 12.67 -23.09
CA GLY A 196 7.05 13.43 -22.75
C GLY A 196 7.47 13.34 -21.31
N ILE A 197 7.17 12.24 -20.62
CA ILE A 197 7.82 11.92 -19.34
C ILE A 197 9.22 11.41 -19.62
N THR A 198 10.23 12.16 -19.17
CA THR A 198 11.63 11.81 -19.39
C THR A 198 12.21 11.01 -18.22
N LYS A 199 13.35 10.38 -18.45
CA LYS A 199 14.10 9.67 -17.41
C LYS A 199 14.49 10.62 -16.27
N GLU A 200 14.83 11.85 -16.58
CA GLU A 200 15.23 12.89 -15.62
C GLU A 200 14.07 13.24 -14.70
N ILE A 201 12.87 13.44 -15.25
CA ILE A 201 11.63 13.68 -14.47
C ILE A 201 11.37 12.52 -13.51
N MET A 202 11.45 11.28 -14.00
CA MET A 202 11.28 10.09 -13.18
C MET A 202 12.31 9.97 -12.07
N GLN A 203 13.55 10.31 -12.35
CA GLN A 203 14.63 10.28 -11.35
C GLN A 203 14.38 11.30 -10.24
N VAL A 204 13.96 12.52 -10.59
CA VAL A 204 13.59 13.56 -9.61
C VAL A 204 12.43 13.08 -8.76
N ALA A 205 11.38 12.54 -9.38
CA ALA A 205 10.19 12.05 -8.70
C ALA A 205 10.48 10.89 -7.73
N LEU A 206 11.29 9.92 -8.14
CA LEU A 206 11.69 8.80 -7.29
C LEU A 206 12.61 9.23 -6.14
N ASN A 207 13.50 10.19 -6.38
CA ASN A 207 14.35 10.75 -5.33
C ASN A 207 13.54 11.53 -4.29
N GLN A 208 12.51 12.26 -4.73
CA GLN A 208 11.61 12.97 -3.81
C GLN A 208 10.72 12.01 -3.01
N ALA A 209 10.36 10.85 -3.58
CA ALA A 209 9.57 9.83 -2.89
C ALA A 209 10.36 9.08 -1.81
N LYS A 210 11.68 9.05 -1.89
CA LYS A 210 12.60 8.38 -0.96
C LYS A 210 12.80 9.17 0.34
#